data_1df063fc33acf7a333b063b0d4bfd94a
#
_entry.id   1df063fc33acf7a333b063b0d4bfd94a
#
_cell.length_a   1.000
_cell.length_b   1.000
_cell.length_c   1.000
_cell.angle_alpha   90.00
_cell.angle_beta   90.00
_cell.angle_gamma   90.00
#
_symmetry.space_group_name_H-M   'P 1'
#
loop_
_entity.id
_entity.type
_entity.pdbx_description
1 polymer ?
#
loop_
_entity_poly.entity_id
_entity_poly.type
_entity_poly.pdbx_seq_one_letter_code
_entity_poly.pdbx_strand_id
1 'polypeptide(L)'
;MKVLFSADVVKAGKKVEEGLLNGMLITFNDRAPEDYLDYVLVIKNIVFDSAPLQKTANYVLQINNQIWNITCWGDAAWQNLCELGHITVVFDGAEKPIAYGSLHVKSGCSPSVNELTGPLTIMRKTDENRAD
;
A
#
# COMPACT_ATOMS: atom_id res chain seq x y z
N MET A 1 17.46 3.05 -0.72
CA MET A 1 16.24 2.62 -0.02
C MET A 1 16.24 1.12 0.19
N LYS A 2 15.64 0.68 1.28
CA LYS A 2 15.54 -0.75 1.60
C LYS A 2 14.13 -1.22 1.35
N VAL A 3 13.95 -2.25 0.51
CA VAL A 3 12.64 -2.85 0.26
C VAL A 3 12.25 -3.73 1.44
N LEU A 4 11.08 -3.47 2.02
CA LEU A 4 10.53 -4.24 3.14
C LEU A 4 9.37 -5.13 2.73
N PHE A 5 8.69 -4.77 1.66
CA PHE A 5 7.55 -5.52 1.13
C PHE A 5 7.56 -5.38 -0.38
N SER A 6 7.31 -6.48 -1.06
CA SER A 6 7.09 -6.45 -2.50
C SER A 6 6.04 -7.47 -2.91
N ALA A 7 5.28 -7.15 -3.93
CA ALA A 7 4.30 -8.03 -4.53
C ALA A 7 4.08 -7.63 -5.98
N ASP A 8 3.48 -8.53 -6.74
CA ASP A 8 3.10 -8.25 -8.12
C ASP A 8 1.61 -7.98 -8.20
N VAL A 9 1.22 -6.92 -8.88
CA VAL A 9 -0.18 -6.62 -9.16
C VAL A 9 -0.68 -7.60 -10.21
N VAL A 10 -1.78 -8.31 -9.90
CA VAL A 10 -2.39 -9.29 -10.81
C VAL A 10 -3.49 -8.63 -11.64
N LYS A 11 -4.43 -8.00 -10.95
CA LYS A 11 -5.59 -7.37 -11.59
C LYS A 11 -6.28 -6.43 -10.61
N ALA A 12 -7.05 -5.51 -11.15
CA ALA A 12 -7.92 -4.65 -10.37
C ALA A 12 -9.37 -5.13 -10.53
N GLY A 13 -10.08 -5.25 -9.42
CA GLY A 13 -11.51 -5.52 -9.43
C GLY A 13 -12.27 -4.37 -10.10
N LYS A 14 -13.46 -4.67 -10.61
CA LYS A 14 -14.23 -3.70 -11.43
C LYS A 14 -14.67 -2.45 -10.65
N LYS A 15 -14.66 -2.47 -9.32
CA LYS A 15 -15.04 -1.32 -8.48
C LYS A 15 -13.84 -0.60 -7.86
N VAL A 16 -12.62 -1.00 -8.20
CA VAL A 16 -11.41 -0.33 -7.70
C VAL A 16 -11.39 1.14 -8.11
N GLU A 17 -11.80 1.45 -9.32
CA GLU A 17 -11.86 2.83 -9.81
C GLU A 17 -12.73 3.72 -8.94
N GLU A 18 -13.89 3.22 -8.50
CA GLU A 18 -14.77 3.98 -7.60
C GLU A 18 -14.08 4.28 -6.28
N GLY A 19 -13.35 3.30 -5.73
CA GLY A 19 -12.56 3.50 -4.51
C GLY A 19 -11.53 4.60 -4.69
N LEU A 20 -10.80 4.58 -5.79
CA LEU A 20 -9.79 5.59 -6.10
C LEU A 20 -10.39 7.00 -6.22
N LEU A 21 -11.58 7.12 -6.77
CA LEU A 21 -12.29 8.40 -6.85
C LEU A 21 -12.60 8.94 -5.44
N ASN A 22 -12.69 8.06 -4.45
CA ASN A 22 -12.88 8.42 -3.05
C ASN A 22 -11.56 8.43 -2.26
N GLY A 23 -10.43 8.36 -2.96
CA GLY A 23 -9.11 8.40 -2.33
C GLY A 23 -8.69 7.15 -1.61
N MET A 24 -9.24 5.99 -1.96
CA MET A 24 -8.95 4.73 -1.30
C MET A 24 -8.61 3.62 -2.29
N LEU A 25 -7.68 2.75 -1.89
CA LEU A 25 -7.31 1.55 -2.64
C LEU A 25 -7.18 0.39 -1.64
N ILE A 26 -7.96 -0.66 -1.86
CA ILE A 26 -7.88 -1.87 -1.05
C ILE A 26 -7.10 -2.92 -1.82
N THR A 27 -6.11 -3.53 -1.18
CA THR A 27 -5.38 -4.67 -1.75
C THR A 27 -5.76 -5.95 -1.03
N PHE A 28 -5.56 -7.07 -1.69
CA PHE A 28 -5.70 -8.40 -1.10
C PHE A 28 -4.87 -9.38 -1.93
N ASN A 29 -4.44 -10.49 -1.31
CA ASN A 29 -3.74 -11.53 -2.06
C ASN A 29 -4.72 -12.30 -2.96
N ASP A 30 -4.20 -13.23 -3.76
CA ASP A 30 -4.99 -14.01 -4.72
C ASP A 30 -5.92 -15.04 -4.07
N ARG A 31 -5.95 -15.10 -2.74
CA ARG A 31 -6.89 -15.90 -1.96
C ARG A 31 -8.03 -15.07 -1.38
N ALA A 32 -8.21 -13.85 -1.87
CA ALA A 32 -9.29 -13.00 -1.40
C ALA A 32 -10.64 -13.71 -1.53
N PRO A 33 -11.53 -13.56 -0.53
CA PRO A 33 -12.90 -14.09 -0.64
C PRO A 33 -13.57 -13.57 -1.91
N GLU A 34 -14.36 -14.40 -2.55
CA GLU A 34 -15.02 -14.06 -3.81
C GLU A 34 -15.80 -12.75 -3.73
N ASP A 35 -16.46 -12.51 -2.60
CA ASP A 35 -17.24 -11.29 -2.38
C ASP A 35 -16.39 -10.02 -2.38
N TYR A 36 -15.08 -10.13 -2.20
CA TYR A 36 -14.18 -8.98 -2.14
C TYR A 36 -13.51 -8.67 -3.49
N LEU A 37 -13.51 -9.64 -4.42
CA LEU A 37 -12.72 -9.52 -5.66
C LEU A 37 -13.04 -8.29 -6.48
N ASP A 38 -14.28 -7.83 -6.49
CA ASP A 38 -14.68 -6.64 -7.25
C ASP A 38 -14.08 -5.34 -6.69
N TYR A 39 -13.73 -5.35 -5.41
CA TYR A 39 -13.32 -4.14 -4.68
C TYR A 39 -11.83 -4.02 -4.49
N VAL A 40 -11.06 -5.05 -4.83
CA VAL A 40 -9.65 -5.10 -4.44
C VAL A 40 -8.71 -5.13 -5.64
N LEU A 41 -7.53 -4.57 -5.41
CA LEU A 41 -6.38 -4.79 -6.25
C LEU A 41 -5.75 -6.11 -5.78
N VAL A 42 -5.78 -7.11 -6.64
CA VAL A 42 -5.24 -8.44 -6.30
C VAL A 42 -3.74 -8.42 -6.50
N ILE A 43 -3.01 -8.84 -5.46
CA ILE A 43 -1.55 -8.94 -5.49
C ILE A 43 -1.13 -10.38 -5.17
N LYS A 44 0.04 -10.78 -5.67
CA LYS A 44 0.62 -12.10 -5.41
C LYS A 44 2.14 -12.03 -5.32
N ASN A 45 2.76 -13.17 -5.07
CA ASN A 45 4.23 -13.28 -4.94
C ASN A 45 4.76 -12.33 -3.84
N ILE A 46 4.08 -12.36 -2.70
CA ILE A 46 4.39 -11.47 -1.58
C ILE A 46 5.70 -11.91 -0.93
N VAL A 47 6.63 -10.97 -0.81
CA VAL A 47 7.88 -11.10 -0.08
C VAL A 47 7.97 -9.95 0.91
N PHE A 48 8.27 -10.24 2.16
CA PHE A 48 8.30 -9.21 3.20
C PHE A 48 9.33 -9.48 4.27
N ASP A 49 9.73 -8.40 4.94
CA ASP A 49 10.50 -8.43 6.17
C ASP A 49 9.49 -8.40 7.33
N SER A 50 9.55 -9.37 8.22
CA SER A 50 8.58 -9.50 9.30
C SER A 50 8.76 -8.48 10.44
N ALA A 51 9.86 -7.74 10.45
CA ALA A 51 10.08 -6.72 11.47
C ALA A 51 8.99 -5.64 11.40
N PRO A 52 8.44 -5.20 12.55
CA PRO A 52 7.41 -4.19 12.54
C PRO A 52 7.93 -2.85 12.03
N LEU A 53 7.03 -2.06 11.42
CA LEU A 53 7.36 -0.71 11.03
C LEU A 53 7.62 0.16 12.25
N GLN A 54 8.59 1.06 12.13
CA GLN A 54 8.99 1.97 13.22
C GLN A 54 8.45 3.37 12.95
N LYS A 55 7.76 3.95 13.94
CA LYS A 55 7.18 5.28 13.79
C LYS A 55 8.22 6.39 13.60
N THR A 56 9.47 6.13 13.97
CA THR A 56 10.57 7.07 13.81
C THR A 56 11.25 6.99 12.45
N ALA A 57 10.92 6.00 11.65
CA ALA A 57 11.49 5.84 10.31
C ALA A 57 10.54 6.37 9.24
N ASN A 58 11.09 6.65 8.08
CA ASN A 58 10.33 7.14 6.93
C ASN A 58 10.20 6.05 5.88
N TYR A 59 8.98 5.88 5.39
CA TYR A 59 8.65 4.84 4.40
C TYR A 59 7.97 5.45 3.20
N VAL A 60 8.08 4.76 2.07
CA VAL A 60 7.38 5.11 0.84
C VAL A 60 6.66 3.89 0.29
N LEU A 61 5.52 4.14 -0.35
CA LEU A 61 4.79 3.17 -1.16
C LEU A 61 5.10 3.47 -2.62
N GLN A 62 5.47 2.44 -3.39
CA GLN A 62 5.64 2.57 -4.84
C GLN A 62 4.74 1.56 -5.54
N ILE A 63 3.98 2.05 -6.52
CA ILE A 63 3.23 1.20 -7.44
C ILE A 63 3.60 1.66 -8.84
N ASN A 64 4.12 0.72 -9.64
CA ASN A 64 4.66 1.05 -10.94
C ASN A 64 5.74 2.14 -10.80
N ASN A 65 5.57 3.28 -11.44
CA ASN A 65 6.53 4.38 -11.39
C ASN A 65 6.16 5.49 -10.40
N GLN A 66 5.05 5.33 -9.68
CA GLN A 66 4.58 6.35 -8.75
C GLN A 66 5.00 6.02 -7.32
N ILE A 67 5.48 7.03 -6.61
CA ILE A 67 5.98 6.93 -5.24
C ILE A 67 5.22 7.91 -4.36
N TRP A 68 4.75 7.43 -3.21
CA TRP A 68 4.08 8.25 -2.20
C TRP A 68 4.77 8.09 -0.85
N ASN A 69 4.94 9.20 -0.13
CA ASN A 69 5.40 9.15 1.25
C ASN A 69 4.28 8.61 2.14
N ILE A 70 4.61 7.64 2.98
CA ILE A 70 3.66 7.10 3.97
C ILE A 70 3.65 8.05 5.17
N THR A 71 2.46 8.49 5.57
CA THR A 71 2.30 9.45 6.67
C THR A 71 1.92 8.79 7.98
N CYS A 72 1.13 7.72 7.94
CA CYS A 72 0.78 6.94 9.12
C CYS A 72 0.18 5.59 8.70
N TRP A 73 0.03 4.70 9.67
CA TRP A 73 -0.59 3.39 9.46
C TRP A 73 -1.25 2.92 10.75
N GLY A 74 -2.29 2.11 10.61
CA GLY A 74 -2.98 1.50 11.75
C GLY A 74 -2.16 0.35 12.35
N ASP A 75 -2.51 -0.02 13.59
CA ASP A 75 -1.74 -1.00 14.36
C ASP A 75 -1.70 -2.39 13.73
N ALA A 76 -2.70 -2.76 12.94
CA ALA A 76 -2.76 -4.06 12.27
C ALA A 76 -2.35 -4.00 10.79
N ALA A 77 -2.04 -2.82 10.25
CA ALA A 77 -1.84 -2.64 8.81
C ALA A 77 -0.68 -3.48 8.28
N TRP A 78 0.49 -3.41 8.91
CA TRP A 78 1.66 -4.14 8.44
C TRP A 78 1.46 -5.65 8.51
N GLN A 79 0.94 -6.14 9.64
CA GLN A 79 0.69 -7.57 9.80
C GLN A 79 -0.31 -8.09 8.77
N ASN A 80 -1.41 -7.37 8.56
CA ASN A 80 -2.42 -7.78 7.58
C ASN A 80 -1.86 -7.76 6.15
N LEU A 81 -1.02 -6.78 5.83
CA LEU A 81 -0.37 -6.72 4.52
C LEU A 81 0.55 -7.90 4.32
N CYS A 82 1.39 -8.21 5.30
CA CYS A 82 2.34 -9.31 5.20
C CYS A 82 1.65 -10.68 5.13
N GLU A 83 0.63 -10.89 5.95
CA GLU A 83 -0.03 -12.20 6.05
C GLU A 83 -1.09 -12.43 4.97
N LEU A 84 -1.82 -11.39 4.59
CA LEU A 84 -2.99 -11.50 3.72
C LEU A 84 -2.87 -10.68 2.44
N GLY A 85 -1.83 -9.87 2.32
CA GLY A 85 -1.78 -8.88 1.25
C GLY A 85 -2.89 -7.84 1.37
N HIS A 86 -3.50 -7.71 2.55
CA HIS A 86 -4.71 -6.92 2.76
C HIS A 86 -4.38 -5.60 3.48
N ILE A 87 -4.67 -4.52 2.80
CA ILE A 87 -4.47 -3.17 3.35
C ILE A 87 -5.42 -2.21 2.65
N THR A 88 -5.82 -1.15 3.34
CA THR A 88 -6.51 -0.04 2.72
C THR A 88 -5.55 1.15 2.65
N VAL A 89 -5.17 1.52 1.44
CA VAL A 89 -4.35 2.71 1.21
C VAL A 89 -5.28 3.91 1.09
N VAL A 90 -5.00 4.96 1.87
CA VAL A 90 -5.79 6.20 1.86
C VAL A 90 -4.90 7.34 1.40
N PHE A 91 -5.29 8.01 0.34
CA PHE A 91 -4.48 9.06 -0.32
C PHE A 91 -4.85 10.44 0.22
N ASP A 92 -4.75 10.63 1.53
CA ASP A 92 -5.19 11.87 2.19
C ASP A 92 -4.10 12.58 3.00
N GLY A 93 -2.93 11.95 3.15
CA GLY A 93 -1.85 12.54 3.94
C GLY A 93 -2.15 12.71 5.42
N ALA A 94 -3.13 11.99 5.95
CA ALA A 94 -3.50 12.09 7.35
C ALA A 94 -2.34 11.70 8.26
N GLU A 95 -2.30 12.28 9.45
CA GLU A 95 -1.29 11.98 10.47
C GLU A 95 -1.75 10.89 11.42
N LYS A 96 -3.05 10.58 11.43
CA LYS A 96 -3.63 9.54 12.25
C LYS A 96 -4.40 8.56 11.36
N PRO A 97 -4.23 7.24 11.58
CA PRO A 97 -4.92 6.26 10.74
C PRO A 97 -6.42 6.25 11.00
N ILE A 98 -7.20 6.08 9.94
CA ILE A 98 -8.67 5.99 10.03
C ILE A 98 -9.12 4.63 10.56
N ALA A 99 -8.31 3.59 10.40
CA ALA A 99 -8.64 2.23 10.82
C ALA A 99 -7.37 1.44 11.12
N TYR A 100 -7.51 0.32 11.83
CA TYR A 100 -6.37 -0.53 12.20
C TYR A 100 -5.63 -1.08 10.97
N GLY A 101 -6.34 -1.31 9.87
CA GLY A 101 -5.77 -1.84 8.62
C GLY A 101 -5.49 -0.78 7.55
N SER A 102 -5.51 0.50 7.89
CA SER A 102 -5.26 1.56 6.92
C SER A 102 -3.80 1.98 6.89
N LEU A 103 -3.35 2.40 5.71
CA LEU A 103 -2.03 2.99 5.48
C LEU A 103 -2.25 4.26 4.68
N HIS A 104 -1.88 5.40 5.25
CA HIS A 104 -2.13 6.70 4.65
C HIS A 104 -0.88 7.19 3.94
N VAL A 105 -1.07 7.77 2.78
CA VAL A 105 0.02 8.33 1.99
C VAL A 105 -0.30 9.77 1.62
N LYS A 106 0.76 10.57 1.50
CA LYS A 106 0.64 11.95 1.08
C LYS A 106 0.41 11.97 -0.44
N SER A 107 -0.67 12.60 -0.88
CA SER A 107 -0.98 12.68 -2.29
C SER A 107 -1.80 13.92 -2.60
N GLY A 108 -1.54 14.52 -3.76
CA GLY A 108 -2.41 15.55 -4.30
C GLY A 108 -3.65 14.95 -4.96
N CYS A 109 -3.54 13.71 -5.46
CA CYS A 109 -4.66 12.98 -6.05
C CYS A 109 -4.33 11.50 -6.08
N SER A 110 -5.38 10.67 -6.14
CA SER A 110 -5.21 9.21 -6.29
C SER A 110 -4.73 8.88 -7.70
N PRO A 111 -4.03 7.75 -7.88
CA PRO A 111 -3.69 7.28 -9.23
C PRO A 111 -4.94 6.85 -9.98
N SER A 112 -4.84 6.74 -11.31
CA SER A 112 -5.88 6.10 -12.09
C SER A 112 -5.70 4.58 -12.05
N VAL A 113 -6.78 3.83 -12.30
CA VAL A 113 -6.73 2.37 -12.25
C VAL A 113 -5.73 1.80 -13.27
N ASN A 114 -5.54 2.47 -14.40
CA ASN A 114 -4.60 2.02 -15.43
C ASN A 114 -3.14 2.11 -15.00
N GLU A 115 -2.85 2.87 -13.97
CA GLU A 115 -1.51 3.03 -13.43
C GLU A 115 -1.17 1.96 -12.38
N LEU A 116 -2.14 1.16 -11.97
CA LEU A 116 -1.98 0.12 -10.95
C LEU A 116 -1.53 -1.19 -11.58
N THR A 117 -0.29 -1.18 -12.08
CA THR A 117 0.33 -2.34 -12.72
C THR A 117 1.75 -2.51 -12.21
N GLY A 118 2.35 -3.67 -12.49
CA GLY A 118 3.72 -3.95 -12.13
C GLY A 118 3.91 -4.25 -10.65
N PRO A 119 5.10 -3.97 -10.10
CA PRO A 119 5.35 -4.23 -8.70
C PRO A 119 4.71 -3.21 -7.79
N LEU A 120 4.29 -3.69 -6.61
CA LEU A 120 3.90 -2.86 -5.49
C LEU A 120 4.93 -3.08 -4.39
N THR A 121 5.58 -2.02 -3.94
CA THR A 121 6.63 -2.13 -2.91
C THR A 121 6.43 -1.11 -1.81
N ILE A 122 6.87 -1.50 -0.60
CA ILE A 122 7.04 -0.57 0.50
C ILE A 122 8.52 -0.57 0.85
N MET A 123 9.09 0.63 0.90
CA MET A 123 10.52 0.80 1.12
C MET A 123 10.76 1.74 2.28
N ARG A 124 11.82 1.45 3.02
CA ARG A 124 12.32 2.36 4.05
C ARG A 124 13.34 3.30 3.41
N LYS A 125 13.22 4.59 3.68
CA LYS A 125 14.26 5.56 3.34
C LYS A 125 15.44 5.33 4.27
N THR A 126 16.61 5.14 3.68
CA THR A 126 17.83 4.87 4.44
C THR A 126 18.61 6.15 4.68
N ASP A 127 19.64 6.05 5.55
CA ASP A 127 20.53 7.17 5.82
C ASP A 127 21.28 7.65 4.57
N GLU A 128 21.41 6.80 3.57
CA GLU A 128 21.99 7.15 2.27
C GLU A 128 21.23 8.26 1.57
N ASN A 129 19.96 8.46 1.89
CA ASN A 129 19.13 9.47 1.28
C ASN A 129 19.24 10.84 1.97
N ARG A 130 20.04 10.93 3.02
CA ARG A 130 20.32 12.19 3.65
C ARG A 130 21.26 12.99 2.79
N ALA A 131 21.05 14.31 2.77
CA ALA A 131 21.99 15.21 2.14
C ALA A 131 23.23 15.28 3.03
N ASP A 132 24.23 14.60 2.64
CA ASP A 132 25.48 14.56 3.39
C ASP A 132 26.51 15.46 2.76
#